data_7c520716401b77a328b408493ce5a37f
#
_entry.id   7c520716401b77a328b408493ce5a37f
#
_cell.length_a   1.000
_cell.length_b   1.000
_cell.length_c   1.000
_cell.angle_alpha   90.00
_cell.angle_beta   90.00
_cell.angle_gamma   90.00
#
_symmetry.space_group_name_H-M   'P 1'
#
loop_
_entity.id
_entity.type
_entity.pdbx_description
1 polymer ?
#
loop_
_entity_poly.entity_id
_entity_poly.type
_entity_poly.pdbx_seq_one_letter_code
_entity_poly.pdbx_strand_id
1 'polypeptide(L)'
;MRILFMGTPDFAVASLRRLVEDGHEICGVFTQPDKPKNRGHKLAFSPVKEYALSQGLTVYQPTKLRDGTALELIRTLAPELTVVAAYGRILPEDILAAPKLGSINVHSSLLPKYRGAAPINWAVLNGDAVTGVTIMYMAKELDAGDIISAAETPIDPDEDALTLTNRLAELGAET
;
A
#
# COMPACT_ATOMS: atom_id res chain seq x y z
N MET A 1 -4.70 -15.34 8.85
CA MET A 1 -5.16 -15.18 7.46
C MET A 1 -3.96 -15.21 6.53
N ARG A 2 -4.10 -15.78 5.35
CA ARG A 2 -3.04 -15.82 4.32
C ARG A 2 -3.14 -14.57 3.43
N ILE A 3 -2.15 -13.70 3.50
CA ILE A 3 -2.19 -12.36 2.90
C ILE A 3 -1.05 -12.19 1.89
N LEU A 4 -1.39 -11.66 0.72
CA LEU A 4 -0.45 -11.07 -0.22
C LEU A 4 -0.39 -9.56 0.06
N PHE A 5 0.79 -9.02 0.26
CA PHE A 5 0.98 -7.59 0.49
C PHE A 5 1.60 -6.93 -0.74
N MET A 6 1.10 -5.76 -1.11
CA MET A 6 1.64 -4.95 -2.20
C MET A 6 1.88 -3.52 -1.73
N GLY A 7 3.12 -3.08 -1.77
CA GLY A 7 3.48 -1.73 -1.34
C GLY A 7 4.92 -1.38 -1.70
N THR A 8 5.26 -0.11 -1.63
CA THR A 8 6.59 0.34 -2.06
C THR A 8 7.26 1.31 -1.08
N PRO A 9 6.70 2.51 -0.74
CA PRO A 9 7.39 3.51 0.08
C PRO A 9 7.27 3.24 1.58
N ASP A 10 7.91 4.09 2.38
CA ASP A 10 7.85 4.03 3.84
C ASP A 10 6.44 4.00 4.40
N PHE A 11 5.50 4.73 3.79
CA PHE A 11 4.09 4.71 4.18
C PHE A 11 3.52 3.28 4.27
N ALA A 12 3.91 2.42 3.33
CA ALA A 12 3.41 1.05 3.26
C ALA A 12 4.05 0.12 4.30
N VAL A 13 5.23 0.43 4.81
CA VAL A 13 5.96 -0.42 5.76
C VAL A 13 5.18 -0.62 7.05
N ALA A 14 4.55 0.43 7.58
CA ALA A 14 3.79 0.33 8.83
C ALA A 14 2.65 -0.69 8.73
N SER A 15 1.92 -0.70 7.60
CA SER A 15 0.86 -1.67 7.36
C SER A 15 1.39 -3.10 7.29
N LEU A 16 2.48 -3.33 6.55
CA LEU A 16 3.10 -4.66 6.46
C LEU A 16 3.59 -5.14 7.83
N ARG A 17 4.27 -4.26 8.57
CA ARG A 17 4.75 -4.57 9.92
C ARG A 17 3.60 -4.99 10.84
N ARG A 18 2.49 -4.28 10.83
CA ARG A 18 1.32 -4.60 11.65
C ARG A 18 0.74 -5.96 11.31
N LEU A 19 0.65 -6.29 10.02
CA LEU A 19 0.16 -7.60 9.60
C LEU A 19 1.08 -8.74 10.09
N VAL A 20 2.40 -8.53 10.03
CA VAL A 20 3.39 -9.50 10.53
C VAL A 20 3.26 -9.65 12.05
N GLU A 21 3.21 -8.55 12.78
CA GLU A 21 3.10 -8.53 14.25
C GLU A 21 1.80 -9.19 14.74
N ASP A 22 0.72 -9.03 14.00
CA ASP A 22 -0.58 -9.64 14.32
C ASP A 22 -0.63 -11.13 13.97
N GLY A 23 0.45 -11.72 13.47
CA GLY A 23 0.57 -13.16 13.23
C GLY A 23 -0.05 -13.66 11.93
N HIS A 24 -0.35 -12.79 10.99
CA HIS A 24 -0.82 -13.21 9.68
C HIS A 24 0.28 -13.88 8.86
N GLU A 25 -0.10 -14.85 8.04
CA GLU A 25 0.82 -15.47 7.09
C GLU A 25 0.94 -14.59 5.85
N ILE A 26 2.11 -13.98 5.66
CA ILE A 26 2.41 -13.19 4.47
C ILE A 26 2.97 -14.12 3.39
N CYS A 27 2.14 -14.52 2.44
CA CYS A 27 2.52 -15.50 1.41
C CYS A 27 3.42 -14.91 0.33
N GLY A 28 3.50 -13.59 0.24
CA GLY A 28 4.38 -12.87 -0.67
C GLY A 28 4.25 -11.37 -0.49
N VAL A 29 5.27 -10.66 -0.90
CA VAL A 29 5.32 -9.20 -0.88
C VAL A 29 5.66 -8.72 -2.28
N PHE A 30 4.75 -7.98 -2.91
CA PHE A 30 4.98 -7.32 -4.18
C PHE A 30 5.41 -5.89 -3.92
N THR A 31 6.49 -5.48 -4.55
CA THR A 31 6.98 -4.10 -4.50
C THR A 31 7.52 -3.71 -5.87
N GLN A 32 7.65 -2.42 -6.11
CA GLN A 32 8.19 -1.91 -7.37
C GLN A 32 9.63 -2.39 -7.59
N PRO A 33 10.05 -2.58 -8.85
CA PRO A 33 11.43 -2.93 -9.17
C PRO A 33 12.44 -1.95 -8.57
N ASP A 34 13.63 -2.47 -8.25
CA ASP A 34 14.73 -1.65 -7.74
C ASP A 34 15.06 -0.53 -8.72
N LYS A 35 15.38 0.65 -8.18
CA LYS A 35 15.72 1.83 -8.97
C LYS A 35 17.20 2.18 -8.81
N PRO A 36 17.88 2.72 -9.85
CA PRO A 36 19.22 3.23 -9.70
C PRO A 36 19.27 4.33 -8.66
N LYS A 37 20.21 4.23 -7.71
CA LYS A 37 20.44 5.25 -6.69
C LYS A 37 21.57 6.16 -7.15
N ASN A 38 21.24 7.37 -7.61
CA ASN A 38 22.21 8.40 -7.98
C ASN A 38 23.32 7.95 -8.98
N ARG A 39 24.36 8.74 -9.14
CA ARG A 39 25.46 8.55 -10.13
C ARG A 39 26.33 7.29 -9.94
N GLY A 40 26.08 6.45 -8.95
CA GLY A 40 26.96 5.35 -8.60
C GLY A 40 26.51 3.96 -9.06
N HIS A 41 25.51 3.81 -9.90
CA HIS A 41 24.96 2.54 -10.40
C HIS A 41 24.53 1.51 -9.33
N LYS A 42 24.45 1.87 -8.06
CA LYS A 42 23.90 1.01 -7.02
C LYS A 42 22.38 1.02 -7.07
N LEU A 43 21.76 -0.16 -7.05
CA LEU A 43 20.30 -0.29 -6.95
C LEU A 43 19.83 0.01 -5.53
N ALA A 44 18.78 0.83 -5.42
CA ALA A 44 18.11 1.06 -4.16
C ALA A 44 16.91 0.13 -4.03
N PHE A 45 16.82 -0.60 -2.93
CA PHE A 45 15.64 -1.37 -2.57
C PHE A 45 14.55 -0.43 -2.09
N SER A 46 13.30 -0.76 -2.36
CA SER A 46 12.19 -0.04 -1.75
C SER A 46 12.19 -0.25 -0.23
N PRO A 47 11.65 0.70 0.55
CA PRO A 47 11.49 0.50 1.99
C PRO A 47 10.71 -0.78 2.35
N VAL A 48 9.68 -1.12 1.58
CA VAL A 48 8.94 -2.37 1.76
C VAL A 48 9.82 -3.60 1.53
N LYS A 49 10.65 -3.58 0.47
CA LYS A 49 11.59 -4.68 0.22
C LYS A 49 12.58 -4.86 1.36
N GLU A 50 13.18 -3.77 1.84
CA GLU A 50 14.13 -3.82 2.95
C GLU A 50 13.50 -4.44 4.20
N TYR A 51 12.31 -3.99 4.57
CA TYR A 51 11.59 -4.55 5.71
C TYR A 51 11.24 -6.02 5.51
N ALA A 52 10.68 -6.37 4.33
CA ALA A 52 10.29 -7.75 4.03
C ALA A 52 11.47 -8.72 4.12
N LEU A 53 12.62 -8.35 3.56
CA LEU A 53 13.85 -9.16 3.65
C LEU A 53 14.31 -9.32 5.10
N SER A 54 14.21 -8.27 5.92
CA SER A 54 14.58 -8.33 7.34
C SER A 54 13.70 -9.32 8.13
N GLN A 55 12.49 -9.59 7.66
CA GLN A 55 11.54 -10.52 8.28
C GLN A 55 11.53 -11.91 7.63
N GLY A 56 12.43 -12.16 6.67
CA GLY A 56 12.47 -13.43 5.97
C GLY A 56 11.31 -13.67 5.01
N LEU A 57 10.61 -12.62 4.58
CA LEU A 57 9.48 -12.72 3.67
C LEU A 57 9.97 -12.79 2.22
N THR A 58 9.22 -13.51 1.38
CA THR A 58 9.53 -13.62 -0.05
C THR A 58 9.05 -12.38 -0.79
N VAL A 59 9.97 -11.73 -1.52
CA VAL A 59 9.72 -10.50 -2.27
C VAL A 59 9.65 -10.81 -3.76
N TYR A 60 8.66 -10.26 -4.42
CA TYR A 60 8.48 -10.30 -5.88
C TYR A 60 8.42 -8.89 -6.43
N GLN A 61 9.04 -8.66 -7.58
CA GLN A 61 9.13 -7.34 -8.22
C GLN A 61 8.68 -7.42 -9.68
N PRO A 62 7.40 -7.71 -9.96
CA PRO A 62 6.91 -7.85 -11.32
C PRO A 62 7.09 -6.53 -12.10
N THR A 63 7.61 -6.63 -13.30
CA THR A 63 7.71 -5.50 -14.22
C THR A 63 6.46 -5.34 -15.07
N LYS A 64 5.73 -6.43 -15.27
CA LYS A 64 4.49 -6.49 -16.07
C LYS A 64 3.36 -7.10 -15.26
N LEU A 65 2.19 -6.47 -15.28
CA LEU A 65 1.01 -6.94 -14.56
C LEU A 65 -0.11 -7.45 -15.48
N ARG A 66 0.01 -7.23 -16.79
CA ARG A 66 -1.05 -7.54 -17.77
C ARG A 66 -0.75 -8.71 -18.70
N ASP A 67 0.45 -9.31 -18.61
CA ASP A 67 0.85 -10.41 -19.46
C ASP A 67 0.47 -11.80 -18.93
N GLY A 68 -0.21 -11.85 -17.79
CA GLY A 68 -0.63 -13.09 -17.13
C GLY A 68 0.37 -13.67 -16.15
N THR A 69 1.64 -13.26 -16.17
CA THR A 69 2.69 -13.81 -15.30
C THR A 69 2.43 -13.51 -13.83
N ALA A 70 2.11 -12.25 -13.51
CA ALA A 70 1.81 -11.85 -12.13
C ALA A 70 0.52 -12.53 -11.62
N LEU A 71 -0.50 -12.62 -12.45
CA LEU A 71 -1.75 -13.29 -12.10
C LEU A 71 -1.52 -14.78 -11.77
N GLU A 72 -0.74 -15.47 -12.58
CA GLU A 72 -0.40 -16.88 -12.36
C GLU A 72 0.35 -17.08 -11.04
N LEU A 73 1.31 -16.19 -10.75
CA LEU A 73 2.04 -16.20 -9.48
C LEU A 73 1.08 -16.02 -8.30
N ILE A 74 0.16 -15.07 -8.38
CA ILE A 74 -0.83 -14.83 -7.32
C ILE A 74 -1.72 -16.05 -7.11
N ARG A 75 -2.17 -16.68 -8.19
CA ARG A 75 -2.95 -17.93 -8.10
C ARG A 75 -2.18 -19.04 -7.42
N THR A 76 -0.90 -19.17 -7.72
CA THR A 76 -0.02 -20.17 -7.10
C THR A 76 0.16 -19.88 -5.60
N LEU A 77 0.32 -18.62 -5.22
CA LEU A 77 0.43 -18.20 -3.82
C LEU A 77 -0.88 -18.40 -3.06
N ALA A 78 -2.01 -18.39 -3.74
CA ALA A 78 -3.36 -18.61 -3.23
C ALA A 78 -3.68 -17.76 -1.97
N PRO A 79 -3.54 -16.42 -2.02
CA PRO A 79 -3.90 -15.59 -0.87
C PRO A 79 -5.41 -15.59 -0.62
N GLU A 80 -5.79 -15.45 0.63
CA GLU A 80 -7.18 -15.20 1.00
C GLU A 80 -7.55 -13.73 0.74
N LEU A 81 -6.60 -12.82 0.96
CA LEU A 81 -6.77 -11.37 0.83
C LEU A 81 -5.49 -10.76 0.28
N THR A 82 -5.61 -9.74 -0.57
CA THR A 82 -4.50 -8.85 -0.91
C THR A 82 -4.69 -7.52 -0.17
N VAL A 83 -3.63 -7.07 0.51
CA VAL A 83 -3.56 -5.75 1.13
C VAL A 83 -2.60 -4.89 0.32
N VAL A 84 -3.10 -3.75 -0.16
CA VAL A 84 -2.34 -2.80 -0.97
C VAL A 84 -2.17 -1.50 -0.20
N ALA A 85 -0.95 -0.99 -0.14
CA ALA A 85 -0.64 0.31 0.43
C ALA A 85 0.42 0.98 -0.43
N ALA A 86 0.04 2.00 -1.19
CA ALA A 86 0.96 2.76 -2.05
C ALA A 86 1.86 1.86 -2.90
N TYR A 87 1.28 0.93 -3.65
CA TYR A 87 2.04 0.05 -4.53
C TYR A 87 2.69 0.81 -5.68
N GLY A 88 2.02 1.84 -6.19
CA GLY A 88 2.54 2.71 -7.24
C GLY A 88 2.24 2.26 -8.65
N ARG A 89 1.35 1.30 -8.84
CA ARG A 89 0.89 0.82 -10.14
C ARG A 89 -0.61 0.51 -10.13
N ILE A 90 -1.24 0.71 -11.27
CA ILE A 90 -2.65 0.33 -11.46
C ILE A 90 -2.73 -1.18 -11.60
N LEU A 91 -3.54 -1.81 -10.75
CA LEU A 91 -3.74 -3.26 -10.75
C LEU A 91 -4.90 -3.65 -11.69
N PRO A 92 -4.70 -4.61 -12.59
CA PRO A 92 -5.78 -5.15 -13.42
C PRO A 92 -6.89 -5.81 -12.59
N GLU A 93 -8.11 -5.81 -13.12
CA GLU A 93 -9.27 -6.40 -12.43
C GLU A 93 -9.08 -7.88 -12.07
N ASP A 94 -8.47 -8.66 -12.95
CA ASP A 94 -8.21 -10.08 -12.73
C ASP A 94 -7.28 -10.31 -11.53
N ILE A 95 -6.28 -9.45 -11.35
CA ILE A 95 -5.39 -9.48 -10.18
C ILE A 95 -6.17 -9.09 -8.92
N LEU A 96 -6.99 -8.05 -8.98
CA LEU A 96 -7.79 -7.59 -7.84
C LEU A 96 -8.78 -8.67 -7.37
N ALA A 97 -9.34 -9.44 -8.29
CA ALA A 97 -10.34 -10.46 -8.01
C ALA A 97 -9.76 -11.84 -7.67
N ALA A 98 -8.45 -12.04 -7.86
CA ALA A 98 -7.82 -13.35 -7.67
C ALA A 98 -7.87 -13.87 -6.23
N PRO A 99 -7.66 -13.05 -5.18
CA PRO A 99 -7.79 -13.52 -3.80
C PRO A 99 -9.25 -13.85 -3.45
N LYS A 100 -9.44 -14.85 -2.62
CA LYS A 100 -10.77 -15.33 -2.20
C LYS A 100 -11.66 -14.20 -1.65
N LEU A 101 -11.08 -13.30 -0.86
CA LEU A 101 -11.78 -12.17 -0.22
C LEU A 101 -11.55 -10.85 -0.96
N GLY A 102 -10.90 -10.89 -2.13
CA GLY A 102 -10.61 -9.70 -2.92
C GLY A 102 -9.36 -8.96 -2.47
N SER A 103 -9.33 -7.67 -2.79
CA SER A 103 -8.20 -6.79 -2.51
C SER A 103 -8.66 -5.53 -1.82
N ILE A 104 -7.94 -5.11 -0.78
CA ILE A 104 -8.22 -3.87 -0.05
C ILE A 104 -7.03 -2.93 -0.15
N ASN A 105 -7.29 -1.63 -0.01
CA ASN A 105 -6.27 -0.59 -0.09
C ASN A 105 -6.30 0.29 1.16
N VAL A 106 -5.10 0.67 1.60
CA VAL A 106 -4.91 1.68 2.64
C VAL A 106 -4.68 3.02 1.92
N HIS A 107 -5.70 3.86 1.88
CA HIS A 107 -5.64 5.17 1.21
C HIS A 107 -5.47 6.29 2.22
N SER A 108 -4.51 7.17 1.98
CA SER A 108 -4.11 8.23 2.92
C SER A 108 -4.93 9.50 2.78
N SER A 109 -6.24 9.37 2.72
CA SER A 109 -7.22 10.45 2.83
C SER A 109 -8.54 9.95 3.38
N LEU A 110 -9.41 10.88 3.76
CA LEU A 110 -10.81 10.58 4.07
C LEU A 110 -11.60 10.59 2.76
N LEU A 111 -11.74 9.41 2.13
CA LEU A 111 -12.48 9.30 0.86
C LEU A 111 -13.94 9.75 1.03
N PRO A 112 -14.53 10.38 0.01
CA PRO A 112 -14.05 10.54 -1.39
C PRO A 112 -13.07 11.69 -1.62
N LYS A 113 -12.65 12.38 -0.59
CA LYS A 113 -11.69 13.49 -0.71
C LYS A 113 -10.31 12.97 -1.14
N TYR A 114 -9.70 13.64 -2.11
CA TYR A 114 -8.37 13.31 -2.64
C TYR A 114 -8.23 11.88 -3.15
N ARG A 115 -9.14 11.45 -4.02
CA ARG A 115 -8.96 10.23 -4.82
C ARG A 115 -7.72 10.39 -5.70
N GLY A 116 -7.03 9.28 -5.95
CA GLY A 116 -5.86 9.28 -6.83
C GLY A 116 -4.56 9.58 -6.10
N ALA A 117 -3.63 10.26 -6.78
CA ALA A 117 -2.26 10.43 -6.34
C ALA A 117 -2.08 11.56 -5.32
N ALA A 118 -1.09 11.40 -4.44
CA ALA A 118 -0.58 12.39 -3.50
C ALA A 118 -1.62 13.03 -2.57
N PRO A 119 -2.53 12.28 -1.95
CA PRO A 119 -3.59 12.84 -1.11
C PRO A 119 -3.04 13.62 0.10
N ILE A 120 -1.91 13.19 0.66
CA ILE A 120 -1.28 13.85 1.81
C ILE A 120 -0.79 15.24 1.43
N ASN A 121 -0.10 15.34 0.29
CA ASN A 121 0.41 16.63 -0.19
C ASN A 121 -0.72 17.62 -0.46
N TRP A 122 -1.82 17.16 -1.03
CA TRP A 122 -2.99 18.01 -1.29
C TRP A 122 -3.65 18.49 0.00
N ALA A 123 -3.75 17.65 1.03
CA ALA A 123 -4.29 18.05 2.33
C ALA A 123 -3.46 19.16 2.96
N VAL A 124 -2.13 19.03 2.92
CA VAL A 124 -1.21 20.06 3.45
C VAL A 124 -1.28 21.34 2.63
N LEU A 125 -1.24 21.25 1.30
CA LEU A 125 -1.29 22.41 0.41
C LEU A 125 -2.58 23.20 0.54
N ASN A 126 -3.71 22.53 0.74
CA ASN A 126 -5.00 23.16 0.89
C ASN A 126 -5.27 23.69 2.29
N GLY A 127 -4.35 23.47 3.23
CA GLY A 127 -4.51 23.91 4.61
C GLY A 127 -5.64 23.21 5.34
N ASP A 128 -5.93 21.94 5.01
CA ASP A 128 -6.99 21.19 5.67
C ASP A 128 -6.70 21.06 7.17
N ALA A 129 -7.74 21.23 7.97
CA ALA A 129 -7.65 21.09 9.43
C ALA A 129 -7.65 19.62 9.87
N VAL A 130 -8.23 18.74 9.06
CA VAL A 130 -8.44 17.32 9.35
C VAL A 130 -8.12 16.50 8.11
N THR A 131 -7.53 15.35 8.31
CA THR A 131 -7.36 14.31 7.30
C THR A 131 -7.56 12.94 7.94
N GLY A 132 -7.15 11.90 7.27
CA GLY A 132 -7.24 10.54 7.81
C GLY A 132 -6.81 9.49 6.82
N VAL A 133 -7.21 8.27 7.15
CA VAL A 133 -6.96 7.08 6.32
C VAL A 133 -8.27 6.37 6.08
N THR A 134 -8.45 5.85 4.89
CA THR A 134 -9.60 5.02 4.52
C THR A 134 -9.11 3.64 4.09
N ILE A 135 -9.69 2.60 4.65
CA ILE A 135 -9.54 1.22 4.17
C ILE A 135 -10.76 0.91 3.31
N MET A 136 -10.52 0.51 2.06
CA MET A 136 -11.61 0.24 1.14
C MET A 136 -11.30 -0.92 0.21
N TYR A 137 -12.33 -1.55 -0.33
CA TYR A 137 -12.18 -2.52 -1.40
C TYR A 137 -11.68 -1.85 -2.68
N MET A 138 -10.78 -2.53 -3.37
CA MET A 138 -10.29 -2.07 -4.67
C MET A 138 -11.25 -2.51 -5.77
N ALA A 139 -11.57 -1.59 -6.66
CA ALA A 139 -12.42 -1.78 -7.82
C ALA A 139 -11.71 -1.29 -9.08
N LYS A 140 -12.34 -1.50 -10.23
CA LYS A 140 -11.81 -1.04 -11.52
C LYS A 140 -11.52 0.45 -11.51
N GLU A 141 -12.45 1.25 -10.94
CA GLU A 141 -12.26 2.68 -10.80
C GLU A 141 -11.36 2.98 -9.61
N LEU A 142 -10.42 3.88 -9.81
CA LEU A 142 -9.44 4.25 -8.80
C LEU A 142 -10.13 4.87 -7.57
N ASP A 143 -9.85 4.32 -6.40
CA ASP A 143 -10.30 4.79 -5.09
C ASP A 143 -11.84 4.97 -4.99
N ALA A 144 -12.59 4.14 -5.70
CA ALA A 144 -14.05 4.21 -5.77
C ALA A 144 -14.78 2.99 -5.18
N GLY A 145 -14.03 2.02 -4.63
CA GLY A 145 -14.62 0.84 -4.01
C GLY A 145 -15.28 1.14 -2.66
N ASP A 146 -16.02 0.17 -2.16
CA ASP A 146 -16.74 0.30 -0.89
C ASP A 146 -15.78 0.51 0.28
N ILE A 147 -16.10 1.48 1.13
CA ILE A 147 -15.33 1.79 2.33
C ILE A 147 -15.61 0.75 3.41
N ILE A 148 -14.54 0.19 3.96
CA ILE A 148 -14.60 -0.78 5.07
C ILE A 148 -14.47 -0.06 6.40
N SER A 149 -13.50 0.85 6.51
CA SER A 149 -13.16 1.55 7.74
C SER A 149 -12.45 2.86 7.41
N ALA A 150 -12.56 3.84 8.31
CA ALA A 150 -11.83 5.09 8.18
C ALA A 150 -11.47 5.62 9.57
N ALA A 151 -10.37 6.36 9.65
CA ALA A 151 -9.94 7.02 10.88
C ALA A 151 -9.50 8.45 10.57
N GLU A 152 -9.96 9.40 11.37
CA GLU A 152 -9.62 10.80 11.26
C GLU A 152 -8.45 11.18 12.16
N THR A 153 -7.71 12.20 11.75
CA THR A 153 -6.69 12.85 12.59
C THR A 153 -6.62 14.34 12.24
N PRO A 154 -6.42 15.22 13.24
CA PRO A 154 -6.17 16.63 12.95
C PRO A 154 -4.81 16.83 12.30
N ILE A 155 -4.67 17.88 11.49
CA ILE A 155 -3.41 18.34 10.94
C ILE A 155 -2.97 19.58 11.74
N ASP A 156 -1.77 19.53 12.32
CA ASP A 156 -1.20 20.70 12.97
C ASP A 156 -0.89 21.77 11.90
N PRO A 157 -1.18 23.06 12.14
CA PRO A 157 -0.90 24.12 11.17
C PRO A 157 0.56 24.21 10.71
N ASP A 158 1.49 23.76 11.54
CA ASP A 158 2.93 23.78 11.24
C ASP A 158 3.46 22.44 10.75
N GLU A 159 2.59 21.44 10.61
CA GLU A 159 2.97 20.09 10.20
C GLU A 159 3.28 20.03 8.71
N ASP A 160 4.46 19.48 8.36
CA ASP A 160 4.82 19.22 6.97
C ASP A 160 4.26 17.88 6.46
N ALA A 161 4.37 17.68 5.14
CA ALA A 161 3.87 16.46 4.51
C ALA A 161 4.60 15.19 4.98
N LEU A 162 5.89 15.29 5.30
CA LEU A 162 6.68 14.14 5.77
C LEU A 162 6.21 13.67 7.16
N THR A 163 6.07 14.60 8.09
CA THR A 163 5.58 14.29 9.43
C THR A 163 4.17 13.70 9.39
N LEU A 164 3.30 14.29 8.59
CA LEU A 164 1.94 13.79 8.40
C LEU A 164 1.93 12.39 7.76
N THR A 165 2.79 12.15 6.77
CA THR A 165 2.92 10.83 6.14
C THR A 165 3.26 9.75 7.16
N ASN A 166 4.21 10.02 8.06
CA ASN A 166 4.60 9.06 9.09
C ASN A 166 3.46 8.78 10.07
N ARG A 167 2.70 9.80 10.47
CA ARG A 167 1.53 9.63 11.35
C ARG A 167 0.41 8.85 10.67
N LEU A 168 0.11 9.15 9.41
CA LEU A 168 -0.92 8.45 8.65
C LEU A 168 -0.54 7.00 8.33
N ALA A 169 0.75 6.71 8.18
CA ALA A 169 1.23 5.35 8.02
C ALA A 169 0.87 4.48 9.24
N GLU A 170 1.13 4.96 10.44
CA GLU A 170 0.78 4.25 11.67
C GLU A 170 -0.74 4.18 11.87
N LEU A 171 -1.46 5.28 11.61
CA LEU A 171 -2.92 5.30 11.68
C LEU A 171 -3.56 4.29 10.73
N GLY A 172 -3.05 4.21 9.49
CA GLY A 172 -3.51 3.24 8.50
C GLY A 172 -3.25 1.80 8.91
N ALA A 173 -2.11 1.54 9.53
CA ALA A 173 -1.77 0.23 10.05
C ALA A 173 -2.73 -0.21 11.18
N GLU A 174 -3.15 0.72 12.04
CA GLU A 174 -4.09 0.46 13.13
C GLU A 174 -5.54 0.29 12.65
N THR A 175 -5.91 1.02 11.60
CA THR A 175 -7.27 1.03 11.06
C THR A 175 -7.60 -0.25 10.30
#